data_592bd13ba7a6870f584c7404c05c61c5
#
_entry.id   592bd13ba7a6870f584c7404c05c61c5
#
_cell.length_a   1.000
_cell.length_b   1.000
_cell.length_c   1.000
_cell.angle_alpha   90.00
_cell.angle_beta   90.00
_cell.angle_gamma   90.00
#
_symmetry.space_group_name_H-M   'P 1'
#
loop_
_entity.id
_entity.type
_entity.pdbx_description
1 polymer ?
#
loop_
_entity_poly.entity_id
_entity_poly.type
_entity_poly.pdbx_seq_one_letter_code
_entity_poly.pdbx_strand_id
1 'polypeptide(L)'
;MIHGYSFSMKFYFGTNDLDVRNWAADYGGLKELKKILEDQFDHTLLVSRDDPEFETFKLLESKKLAKLTVLPRLGCEGLADMLYKYVNGVYIPEMWGLGEHNRLWCYRVEVRETQSNMAFREGHREWNEDLFEGL
;
A
#
# COMPACT_ATOMS: atom_id res chain seq x y z
N MET A 1 -7.75 24.60 5.28
CA MET A 1 -6.50 24.47 6.08
C MET A 1 -5.77 23.19 5.66
N ILE A 2 -4.49 23.30 5.37
CA ILE A 2 -3.68 22.14 5.00
C ILE A 2 -3.24 21.43 6.27
N HIS A 3 -3.55 20.15 6.37
CA HIS A 3 -3.13 19.31 7.48
C HIS A 3 -2.12 18.29 7.02
N GLY A 4 -1.05 18.12 7.79
CA GLY A 4 -0.16 17.00 7.62
C GLY A 4 -0.76 15.75 8.26
N TYR A 5 -0.69 14.63 7.55
CA TYR A 5 -1.14 13.35 8.07
C TYR A 5 0.06 12.47 8.34
N SER A 6 0.01 11.79 9.47
CA SER A 6 0.96 10.75 9.80
C SER A 6 0.23 9.40 9.76
N PHE A 7 0.66 8.52 8.86
CA PHE A 7 0.07 7.19 8.74
C PHE A 7 1.03 6.14 9.28
N SER A 8 0.45 5.16 9.95
CA SER A 8 1.12 3.93 10.32
C SER A 8 0.49 2.81 9.50
N MET A 9 1.31 1.97 8.91
CA MET A 9 0.86 0.87 8.05
C MET A 9 1.44 -0.44 8.55
N LYS A 10 0.61 -1.47 8.62
CA LYS A 10 1.05 -2.83 8.98
C LYS A 10 0.61 -3.79 7.92
N PHE A 11 1.51 -4.68 7.53
CA PHE A 11 1.27 -5.69 6.51
C PHE A 11 1.45 -7.07 7.13
N TYR A 12 0.46 -7.92 6.92
CA TYR A 12 0.45 -9.28 7.44
C TYR A 12 0.57 -10.25 6.28
N PHE A 13 1.63 -11.04 6.29
CA PHE A 13 1.90 -12.02 5.22
C PHE A 13 1.63 -13.42 5.73
N GLY A 14 1.05 -14.23 4.85
CA GLY A 14 0.81 -15.65 5.11
C GLY A 14 1.44 -16.50 4.03
N THR A 15 1.70 -17.74 4.37
CA THR A 15 2.22 -18.72 3.42
C THR A 15 1.65 -20.09 3.76
N ASN A 16 1.43 -20.91 2.73
CA ASN A 16 1.05 -22.30 2.93
C ASN A 16 2.24 -23.23 2.88
N ASP A 17 3.43 -22.72 2.54
CA ASP A 17 4.66 -23.48 2.47
C ASP A 17 5.84 -22.55 2.68
N LEU A 18 6.89 -23.03 3.28
CA LEU A 18 8.11 -22.27 3.50
C LEU A 18 9.05 -22.44 2.30
N ASP A 19 9.94 -21.46 2.10
CA ASP A 19 10.94 -21.57 1.06
C ASP A 19 12.07 -22.54 1.45
N VAL A 20 13.08 -22.63 0.61
CA VAL A 20 14.23 -23.56 0.83
C VAL A 20 15.01 -23.22 2.10
N ARG A 21 14.84 -22.03 2.64
CA ARG A 21 15.48 -21.57 3.87
C ARG A 21 14.59 -21.71 5.11
N ASN A 22 13.40 -22.30 4.97
CA ASN A 22 12.34 -22.36 5.97
C ASN A 22 11.81 -20.98 6.36
N TRP A 23 11.77 -20.04 5.40
CA TRP A 23 11.23 -18.71 5.60
C TRP A 23 9.91 -18.54 4.84
N ALA A 24 9.01 -17.76 5.40
CA ALA A 24 7.80 -17.34 4.68
C ALA A 24 8.17 -16.36 3.58
N ALA A 25 9.01 -15.39 3.88
CA ALA A 25 9.48 -14.40 2.93
C ALA A 25 10.88 -13.91 3.32
N ASP A 26 11.61 -13.45 2.33
CA ASP A 26 12.94 -12.87 2.49
C ASP A 26 12.82 -11.47 3.11
N TYR A 27 13.57 -11.20 4.16
CA TYR A 27 13.62 -9.88 4.79
C TYR A 27 14.08 -8.77 3.83
N GLY A 28 14.94 -9.08 2.89
CA GLY A 28 15.37 -8.10 1.89
C GLY A 28 14.22 -7.56 1.07
N GLY A 29 13.30 -8.44 0.66
CA GLY A 29 12.09 -8.04 -0.04
C GLY A 29 11.14 -7.21 0.82
N LEU A 30 11.02 -7.53 2.11
CA LEU A 30 10.21 -6.77 3.04
C LEU A 30 10.79 -5.37 3.30
N LYS A 31 12.11 -5.26 3.43
CA LYS A 31 12.78 -3.96 3.57
C LYS A 31 12.59 -3.08 2.35
N GLU A 32 12.63 -3.66 1.15
CA GLU A 32 12.42 -2.92 -0.09
C GLU A 32 11.00 -2.40 -0.18
N LEU A 33 10.00 -3.18 0.24
CA LEU A 33 8.62 -2.71 0.32
C LEU A 33 8.51 -1.50 1.24
N LYS A 34 9.11 -1.58 2.43
CA LYS A 34 9.12 -0.47 3.37
C LYS A 34 9.71 0.79 2.74
N LYS A 35 10.83 0.66 2.05
CA LYS A 35 11.51 1.77 1.39
C LYS A 35 10.64 2.41 0.30
N ILE A 36 10.01 1.58 -0.53
CA ILE A 36 9.12 2.06 -1.59
C ILE A 36 7.98 2.88 -0.99
N LEU A 37 7.36 2.38 0.08
CA LEU A 37 6.24 3.06 0.72
C LEU A 37 6.69 4.34 1.43
N GLU A 38 7.84 4.34 2.08
CA GLU A 38 8.40 5.54 2.69
C GLU A 38 8.68 6.61 1.62
N ASP A 39 9.31 6.23 0.52
CA ASP A 39 9.61 7.15 -0.58
C ASP A 39 8.34 7.75 -1.18
N GLN A 40 7.26 6.96 -1.25
CA GLN A 40 6.00 7.41 -1.84
C GLN A 40 5.20 8.31 -0.92
N PHE A 41 5.16 8.01 0.38
CA PHE A 41 4.25 8.68 1.30
C PHE A 41 4.94 9.66 2.25
N ASP A 42 6.23 9.50 2.49
CA ASP A 42 6.95 10.37 3.42
C ASP A 42 7.10 11.78 2.82
N HIS A 43 6.80 12.79 3.64
CA HIS A 43 6.90 14.20 3.24
C HIS A 43 6.04 14.55 2.01
N THR A 44 4.92 13.85 1.78
CA THR A 44 4.00 14.18 0.71
C THR A 44 2.65 14.58 1.28
N LEU A 45 1.90 15.37 0.51
CA LEU A 45 0.50 15.64 0.76
C LEU A 45 -0.35 14.56 0.10
N LEU A 46 -1.20 13.94 0.88
CA LEU A 46 -2.17 13.00 0.33
C LEU A 46 -3.41 13.77 -0.10
N VAL A 47 -3.77 13.66 -1.36
CA VAL A 47 -4.93 14.33 -1.91
C VAL A 47 -5.80 13.34 -2.65
N SER A 48 -7.13 13.50 -2.51
CA SER A 48 -8.09 12.74 -3.29
C SER A 48 -8.22 13.37 -4.67
N ARG A 49 -8.32 12.53 -5.70
CA ARG A 49 -8.57 12.99 -7.06
C ARG A 49 -9.88 13.78 -7.15
N ASP A 50 -10.84 13.47 -6.29
CA ASP A 50 -12.15 14.11 -6.25
C ASP A 50 -12.22 15.33 -5.34
N ASP A 51 -11.10 15.73 -4.74
CA ASP A 51 -11.05 16.90 -3.86
C ASP A 51 -11.41 18.15 -4.65
N PRO A 52 -12.34 19.00 -4.15
CA PRO A 52 -12.68 20.25 -4.83
C PRO A 52 -11.49 21.18 -5.08
N GLU A 53 -10.45 21.10 -4.24
CA GLU A 53 -9.25 21.93 -4.37
C GLU A 53 -8.09 21.19 -5.05
N PHE A 54 -8.39 20.11 -5.78
CA PHE A 54 -7.37 19.29 -6.43
C PHE A 54 -6.45 20.13 -7.34
N GLU A 55 -7.03 21.03 -8.13
CA GLU A 55 -6.24 21.88 -9.03
C GLU A 55 -5.33 22.84 -8.26
N THR A 56 -5.78 23.32 -7.10
CA THR A 56 -4.95 24.16 -6.23
C THR A 56 -3.75 23.38 -5.72
N PHE A 57 -3.94 22.13 -5.29
CA PHE A 57 -2.83 21.29 -4.85
C PHE A 57 -1.86 21.00 -5.98
N LYS A 58 -2.34 20.75 -7.19
CA LYS A 58 -1.48 20.56 -8.36
C LYS A 58 -0.67 21.81 -8.67
N LEU A 59 -1.25 22.99 -8.48
CA LEU A 59 -0.52 24.23 -8.65
C LEU A 59 0.63 24.36 -7.65
N LEU A 60 0.40 23.99 -6.38
CA LEU A 60 1.45 23.99 -5.38
C LEU A 60 2.59 23.04 -5.77
N GLU A 61 2.26 21.87 -6.30
CA GLU A 61 3.30 20.94 -6.75
C GLU A 61 4.09 21.49 -7.92
N SER A 62 3.41 22.13 -8.87
CA SER A 62 4.08 22.73 -10.04
C SER A 62 5.04 23.84 -9.65
N LYS A 63 4.77 24.52 -8.54
CA LYS A 63 5.65 25.57 -8.00
C LYS A 63 6.69 25.02 -7.03
N LYS A 64 6.77 23.71 -6.86
CA LYS A 64 7.68 23.01 -5.97
C LYS A 64 7.50 23.39 -4.49
N LEU A 65 6.27 23.76 -4.12
CA LEU A 65 5.92 24.08 -2.73
C LEU A 65 5.37 22.86 -1.99
N ALA A 66 5.01 21.81 -2.73
CA ALA A 66 4.52 20.56 -2.16
C ALA A 66 4.81 19.42 -3.10
N LYS A 67 4.88 18.22 -2.57
CA LYS A 67 4.92 16.98 -3.34
C LYS A 67 3.63 16.22 -3.02
N LEU A 68 2.90 15.82 -4.06
CA LEU A 68 1.59 15.19 -3.91
C LEU A 68 1.67 13.68 -4.08
N THR A 69 0.84 12.98 -3.32
CA THR A 69 0.44 11.61 -3.61
C THR A 69 -1.06 11.65 -3.86
N VAL A 70 -1.47 11.37 -5.09
CA VAL A 70 -2.88 11.43 -5.51
C VAL A 70 -3.51 10.07 -5.33
N LEU A 71 -4.61 10.02 -4.60
CA LEU A 71 -5.35 8.80 -4.31
C LEU A 71 -6.74 8.87 -4.95
N PRO A 72 -7.29 7.73 -5.41
CA PRO A 72 -8.68 7.71 -5.90
C PRO A 72 -9.65 8.10 -4.79
N ARG A 73 -9.37 7.68 -3.57
CA ARG A 73 -10.15 8.02 -2.38
C ARG A 73 -9.22 8.31 -1.22
N LEU A 74 -9.53 9.34 -0.47
CA LEU A 74 -8.82 9.65 0.76
C LEU A 74 -9.49 8.91 1.93
N GLY A 75 -8.70 8.56 2.93
CA GLY A 75 -9.14 7.87 4.12
C GLY A 75 -8.44 6.54 4.31
N CYS A 76 -8.50 6.04 5.53
CA CYS A 76 -7.80 4.80 5.89
C CYS A 76 -8.31 3.60 5.11
N GLU A 77 -9.62 3.51 4.88
CA GLU A 77 -10.23 2.40 4.15
C GLU A 77 -9.74 2.34 2.70
N GLY A 78 -9.77 3.48 2.01
CA GLY A 78 -9.33 3.55 0.62
C GLY A 78 -7.84 3.26 0.49
N LEU A 79 -7.04 3.76 1.41
CA LEU A 79 -5.61 3.52 1.41
C LEU A 79 -5.29 2.06 1.72
N ALA A 80 -5.95 1.45 2.70
CA ALA A 80 -5.76 0.04 3.03
C ALA A 80 -6.11 -0.86 1.84
N ASP A 81 -7.21 -0.59 1.16
CA ASP A 81 -7.62 -1.36 -0.02
C ASP A 81 -6.61 -1.22 -1.16
N MET A 82 -6.15 0.00 -1.43
CA MET A 82 -5.16 0.26 -2.47
C MET A 82 -3.83 -0.46 -2.18
N LEU A 83 -3.35 -0.39 -0.94
CA LEU A 83 -2.10 -1.04 -0.56
C LEU A 83 -2.23 -2.56 -0.61
N TYR A 84 -3.37 -3.11 -0.19
CA TYR A 84 -3.64 -4.54 -0.28
C TYR A 84 -3.54 -5.03 -1.73
N LYS A 85 -4.18 -4.32 -2.65
CA LYS A 85 -4.14 -4.66 -4.07
C LYS A 85 -2.74 -4.49 -4.66
N TYR A 86 -2.04 -3.45 -4.28
CA TYR A 86 -0.68 -3.21 -4.75
C TYR A 86 0.27 -4.33 -4.32
N VAL A 87 0.27 -4.68 -3.03
CA VAL A 87 1.19 -5.69 -2.53
C VAL A 87 0.94 -7.05 -3.17
N ASN A 88 -0.32 -7.46 -3.24
CA ASN A 88 -0.66 -8.77 -3.81
C ASN A 88 -0.57 -8.81 -5.34
N GLY A 89 -0.98 -7.75 -6.01
CA GLY A 89 -1.08 -7.74 -7.46
C GLY A 89 0.18 -7.29 -8.19
N VAL A 90 0.99 -6.47 -7.54
CA VAL A 90 2.17 -5.89 -8.19
C VAL A 90 3.45 -6.26 -7.45
N TYR A 91 3.52 -5.98 -6.16
CA TYR A 91 4.78 -6.09 -5.43
C TYR A 91 5.28 -7.54 -5.30
N ILE A 92 4.43 -8.45 -4.83
CA ILE A 92 4.82 -9.86 -4.66
C ILE A 92 5.26 -10.49 -5.99
N PRO A 93 4.49 -10.34 -7.08
CA PRO A 93 4.94 -10.85 -8.37
C PRO A 93 6.25 -10.25 -8.86
N GLU A 94 6.47 -8.96 -8.68
CA GLU A 94 7.68 -8.30 -9.14
C GLU A 94 8.91 -8.67 -8.29
N MET A 95 8.74 -8.74 -6.96
CA MET A 95 9.86 -9.00 -6.06
C MET A 95 10.25 -10.47 -6.02
N TRP A 96 9.29 -11.37 -5.97
CA TRP A 96 9.55 -12.81 -5.78
C TRP A 96 9.16 -13.69 -6.97
N GLY A 97 8.49 -13.11 -7.98
CA GLY A 97 8.05 -13.84 -9.17
C GLY A 97 6.60 -14.30 -9.08
N LEU A 98 5.99 -14.52 -10.25
CA LEU A 98 4.58 -14.89 -10.35
C LEU A 98 4.23 -16.22 -9.68
N GLY A 99 5.18 -17.17 -9.63
CA GLY A 99 4.97 -18.43 -8.94
C GLY A 99 4.77 -18.31 -7.44
N GLU A 100 5.30 -17.25 -6.84
CA GLU A 100 5.24 -17.05 -5.39
C GLU A 100 3.87 -16.63 -4.90
N HIS A 101 3.00 -16.08 -5.74
CA HIS A 101 1.66 -15.70 -5.29
C HIS A 101 0.80 -16.91 -4.88
N ASN A 102 1.17 -18.11 -5.31
CA ASN A 102 0.51 -19.34 -4.87
C ASN A 102 0.98 -19.79 -3.49
N ARG A 103 2.12 -19.31 -3.04
CA ARG A 103 2.72 -19.65 -1.75
C ARG A 103 2.61 -18.51 -0.75
N LEU A 104 2.92 -17.28 -1.16
CA LEU A 104 3.02 -16.10 -0.32
C LEU A 104 1.92 -15.09 -0.69
N TRP A 105 1.24 -14.57 0.30
CA TRP A 105 0.24 -13.52 0.08
C TRP A 105 0.17 -12.59 1.28
N CYS A 106 -0.25 -11.36 1.03
CA CYS A 106 -0.58 -10.41 2.08
C CYS A 106 -2.08 -10.54 2.37
N TYR A 107 -2.42 -11.02 3.56
CA TYR A 107 -3.83 -11.27 3.89
C TYR A 107 -4.48 -10.11 4.64
N ARG A 108 -3.69 -9.16 5.11
CA ARG A 108 -4.23 -8.03 5.86
C ARG A 108 -3.31 -6.83 5.74
N VAL A 109 -3.89 -5.67 5.49
CA VAL A 109 -3.23 -4.38 5.54
C VAL A 109 -3.99 -3.50 6.51
N GLU A 110 -3.33 -2.98 7.53
CA GLU A 110 -3.88 -2.01 8.46
C GLU A 110 -3.29 -0.64 8.18
N VAL A 111 -4.15 0.37 8.14
CA VAL A 111 -3.74 1.76 8.02
C VAL A 111 -4.31 2.53 9.20
N ARG A 112 -3.44 3.21 9.92
CA ARG A 112 -3.82 4.02 11.07
C ARG A 112 -3.35 5.46 10.86
N GLU A 113 -4.29 6.39 10.93
CA GLU A 113 -4.00 7.82 10.82
C GLU A 113 -3.73 8.41 12.21
N THR A 114 -4.59 8.04 13.17
CA THR A 114 -4.45 8.43 14.57
C THR A 114 -4.77 7.22 15.43
N GLN A 115 -4.66 7.36 16.76
CA GLN A 115 -5.02 6.28 17.66
C GLN A 115 -6.49 5.86 17.54
N SER A 116 -7.37 6.77 17.16
CA SER A 116 -8.81 6.51 17.07
C SER A 116 -9.29 6.23 15.65
N ASN A 117 -8.48 6.48 14.63
CA ASN A 117 -8.88 6.33 13.24
C ASN A 117 -8.01 5.29 12.55
N MET A 118 -8.59 4.12 12.32
CA MET A 118 -7.88 2.99 11.73
C MET A 118 -8.83 2.20 10.84
N ALA A 119 -8.30 1.69 9.74
CA ALA A 119 -9.02 0.77 8.87
C ALA A 119 -8.11 -0.39 8.48
N PHE A 120 -8.71 -1.48 8.04
CA PHE A 120 -7.95 -2.60 7.52
C PHE A 120 -8.66 -3.21 6.32
N ARG A 121 -7.88 -3.87 5.47
CA ARG A 121 -8.35 -4.66 4.34
C ARG A 121 -7.81 -6.07 4.49
N GLU A 122 -8.70 -7.05 4.57
CA GLU A 122 -8.35 -8.46 4.64
C GLU A 122 -8.85 -9.20 3.42
N GLY A 123 -8.21 -10.30 3.09
CA GLY A 123 -8.66 -11.18 2.04
C GLY A 123 -8.07 -12.57 2.20
N HIS A 124 -8.70 -13.52 1.56
CA HIS A 124 -8.22 -14.88 1.49
C HIS A 124 -7.35 -15.08 0.24
N ARG A 125 -6.59 -16.16 0.22
CA ARG A 125 -5.71 -16.48 -0.89
C ARG A 125 -6.46 -16.54 -2.23
N GLU A 126 -7.67 -17.10 -2.23
CA GLU A 126 -8.49 -17.24 -3.44
C GLU A 126 -8.87 -15.88 -4.01
N TRP A 127 -9.07 -14.89 -3.13
CA TRP A 127 -9.36 -13.53 -3.55
C TRP A 127 -8.12 -12.84 -4.13
N ASN A 128 -6.94 -13.23 -3.67
CA ASN A 128 -5.70 -12.70 -4.23
C ASN A 128 -5.52 -13.11 -5.69
N GLU A 129 -5.96 -14.30 -6.06
CA GLU A 129 -5.93 -14.75 -7.45
C GLU A 129 -6.80 -13.85 -8.33
N ASP A 130 -7.98 -13.46 -7.87
CA ASP A 130 -8.87 -12.56 -8.61
C ASP A 130 -8.25 -11.17 -8.80
N LEU A 131 -7.44 -10.71 -7.84
CA LEU A 131 -6.79 -9.42 -7.93
C LEU A 131 -5.75 -9.34 -9.06
N PHE A 132 -5.12 -10.46 -9.40
CA PHE A 132 -4.13 -10.49 -10.47
C PHE A 132 -4.75 -10.35 -11.85
N GLU A 133 -5.96 -10.82 -12.04
CA GLU A 133 -6.66 -10.75 -13.32
C GLU A 133 -7.07 -9.32 -13.69
N GLY A 134 -7.30 -8.46 -12.70
CA GLY A 134 -7.72 -7.08 -12.91
C GLY A 134 -6.58 -6.08 -13.01
N LEU A 135 -5.37 -6.55 -12.91
CA LEU A 135 -4.18 -5.72 -12.96
C LEU A 135 -3.43 -5.89 -14.28
#